data_2257fc85322b6493dd15723fc38c8af1
#
_entry.id   2257fc85322b6493dd15723fc38c8af1
#
_cell.length_a   1.000
_cell.length_b   1.000
_cell.length_c   1.000
_cell.angle_alpha   90.00
_cell.angle_beta   90.00
_cell.angle_gamma   90.00
#
_symmetry.space_group_name_H-M   'P 1'
#
loop_
_entity.id
_entity.type
_entity.pdbx_description
1 polymer ?
#
loop_
_entity_poly.entity_id
_entity_poly.type
_entity_poly.pdbx_seq_one_letter_code
_entity_poly.pdbx_strand_id
1 'polypeptide(L)'
;MQSRNNYTRRQFLGDIPAGIVGLTLCRPSFASALGETDYPNRLDVRLWAQTVSEQHGIDVAWILTVLAKARHVKTSKRIMERTASEKNWTSYRARTITEERIRKGVRFMRKNAQWLNEAQSRWGVPAEIITAVIGIETIYGKSAGRYRVLDVLATLSFDHERRAEYFQSELAAFLVLCSKTNINPTAVQGSFAGAIGLPQFMPSNILRFGTDFDGNGIADIRFSAADAIGSTANYLKHLGWNSELPTEWPCRCTQYHAKDLDAGGIVANTTLQNLLDAGVEPLEPIHASPSTQVLLVDLPGKTTEGKRSTLWFIGTENFSALLRYNRSYFYAQSVCDLSSAIKTADLADDPMLFF
;
A
#
# COMPACT_ATOMS: atom_id res chain seq x y z
N MET A 1 19.51 -17.41 -25.95
CA MET A 1 20.36 -16.99 -24.83
C MET A 1 19.61 -15.90 -24.09
N GLN A 2 18.75 -16.25 -23.13
CA GLN A 2 18.03 -15.31 -22.27
C GLN A 2 18.79 -15.21 -20.95
N SER A 3 19.26 -14.03 -20.59
CA SER A 3 19.93 -13.77 -19.32
C SER A 3 18.91 -13.91 -18.18
N ARG A 4 19.07 -14.94 -17.36
CA ARG A 4 18.36 -15.09 -16.08
C ARG A 4 18.85 -14.00 -15.12
N ASN A 5 18.04 -13.00 -14.85
CA ASN A 5 18.25 -12.06 -13.75
C ASN A 5 18.00 -12.79 -12.43
N ASN A 6 19.06 -13.32 -11.84
CA ASN A 6 19.04 -13.87 -10.47
C ASN A 6 19.01 -12.72 -9.46
N TYR A 7 17.81 -12.31 -9.04
CA TYR A 7 17.65 -11.43 -7.88
C TYR A 7 17.82 -12.25 -6.59
N THR A 8 18.94 -12.07 -5.92
CA THR A 8 19.21 -12.73 -4.64
C THR A 8 18.35 -12.11 -3.52
N ARG A 9 18.02 -12.90 -2.45
CA ARG A 9 17.28 -12.49 -1.23
C ARG A 9 17.69 -11.11 -0.66
N ARG A 10 18.93 -10.68 -0.86
CA ARG A 10 19.46 -9.40 -0.41
C ARG A 10 18.98 -8.18 -1.22
N GLN A 11 18.71 -8.34 -2.51
CA GLN A 11 18.27 -7.24 -3.39
C GLN A 11 16.76 -6.95 -3.25
N PHE A 12 15.97 -7.96 -2.87
CA PHE A 12 14.52 -7.84 -2.68
C PHE A 12 14.12 -6.91 -1.54
N LEU A 13 15.03 -6.63 -0.62
CA LEU A 13 14.79 -5.89 0.61
C LEU A 13 15.11 -4.38 0.51
N GLY A 14 15.62 -3.92 -0.64
CA GLY A 14 15.98 -2.51 -0.89
C GLY A 14 14.89 -1.66 -1.54
N ASP A 15 13.89 -2.29 -2.18
CA ASP A 15 12.89 -1.60 -2.99
C ASP A 15 11.50 -1.67 -2.35
N ILE A 16 11.32 -1.10 -1.16
CA ILE A 16 10.01 -0.92 -0.55
C ILE A 16 9.39 0.33 -1.15
N PRO A 17 8.34 0.25 -1.98
CA PRO A 17 7.49 1.40 -2.21
C PRO A 17 6.78 1.70 -0.90
N ALA A 18 6.65 2.97 -0.59
CA ALA A 18 6.19 3.50 0.67
C ALA A 18 4.73 3.16 0.95
N GLY A 19 4.51 2.00 1.50
CA GLY A 19 3.36 1.75 2.34
C GLY A 19 3.70 2.22 3.74
N ILE A 20 2.95 3.13 4.28
CA ILE A 20 3.27 3.81 5.52
C ILE A 20 2.90 2.92 6.68
N VAL A 21 3.89 2.36 7.33
CA VAL A 21 3.74 1.97 8.73
C VAL A 21 3.71 3.27 9.54
N GLY A 22 2.54 3.61 10.06
CA GLY A 22 2.39 4.74 10.97
C GLY A 22 3.27 4.58 12.21
N LEU A 23 4.47 5.11 12.16
CA LEU A 23 5.32 5.32 13.32
C LEU A 23 4.76 6.49 14.11
N THR A 24 3.95 6.17 15.11
CA THR A 24 3.61 7.12 16.18
C THR A 24 4.84 7.26 17.05
N LEU A 25 5.73 8.18 16.70
CA LEU A 25 6.82 8.62 17.56
C LEU A 25 6.55 10.06 17.98
N CYS A 26 6.71 10.30 19.27
CA CYS A 26 6.76 11.55 20.02
C CYS A 26 6.77 12.84 19.18
N ARG A 27 5.89 13.75 19.56
CA ARG A 27 5.83 15.14 19.05
C ARG A 27 7.17 15.86 19.19
N PRO A 28 7.86 16.14 18.10
CA PRO A 28 8.58 17.38 17.99
C PRO A 28 7.70 18.39 17.26
N SER A 29 7.71 19.61 17.75
CA SER A 29 7.11 20.78 17.09
C SER A 29 7.75 20.95 15.70
N PHE A 30 7.06 20.57 14.62
CA PHE A 30 7.57 20.67 13.25
C PHE A 30 7.11 21.96 12.57
N ALA A 31 7.38 23.09 13.19
CA ALA A 31 7.40 24.35 12.48
C ALA A 31 8.87 24.69 12.18
N SER A 32 9.32 24.44 10.96
CA SER A 32 10.53 25.03 10.35
C SER A 32 11.51 24.05 9.71
N ALA A 33 11.13 23.48 8.56
CA ALA A 33 12.14 22.96 7.63
C ALA A 33 11.69 23.13 6.17
N LEU A 34 10.91 24.17 5.90
CA LEU A 34 10.45 24.54 4.56
C LEU A 34 11.36 25.67 4.06
N GLY A 35 12.24 25.37 3.09
CA GLY A 35 12.98 26.37 2.34
C GLY A 35 12.22 26.77 1.09
N GLU A 36 12.33 28.02 0.66
CA GLU A 36 11.90 28.43 -0.67
C GLU A 36 12.71 27.68 -1.73
N THR A 37 12.03 27.23 -2.79
CA THR A 37 12.66 26.51 -3.90
C THR A 37 12.56 27.38 -5.16
N ASP A 38 13.59 27.33 -5.98
CA ASP A 38 13.64 28.04 -7.26
C ASP A 38 13.30 27.10 -8.43
N TYR A 39 12.35 26.16 -8.22
CA TYR A 39 11.99 25.16 -9.22
C TYR A 39 11.65 25.76 -10.60
N PRO A 40 10.85 26.85 -10.73
CA PRO A 40 10.49 27.37 -12.05
C PRO A 40 11.65 27.92 -12.85
N ASN A 41 12.77 28.30 -12.22
CA ASN A 41 13.95 28.84 -12.90
C ASN A 41 14.99 27.78 -13.27
N ARG A 42 14.84 26.55 -12.75
CA ARG A 42 15.72 25.42 -13.10
C ARG A 42 15.42 24.92 -14.50
N LEU A 43 16.45 24.73 -15.30
CA LEU A 43 16.34 24.26 -16.68
C LEU A 43 15.71 22.85 -16.76
N ASP A 44 16.15 21.93 -15.91
CA ASP A 44 15.61 20.56 -15.84
C ASP A 44 14.10 20.54 -15.54
N VAL A 45 13.64 21.40 -14.61
CA VAL A 45 12.23 21.52 -14.26
C VAL A 45 11.40 22.13 -15.41
N ARG A 46 11.94 23.11 -16.11
CA ARG A 46 11.25 23.75 -17.27
C ARG A 46 11.09 22.78 -18.42
N LEU A 47 12.14 22.02 -18.74
CA LEU A 47 12.09 20.98 -19.80
C LEU A 47 11.09 19.88 -19.43
N TRP A 48 11.11 19.44 -18.18
CA TRP A 48 10.13 18.47 -17.69
C TRP A 48 8.68 19.03 -17.76
N ALA A 49 8.46 20.28 -17.35
CA ALA A 49 7.15 20.92 -17.40
C ALA A 49 6.62 21.02 -18.84
N GLN A 50 7.50 21.31 -19.81
CA GLN A 50 7.13 21.33 -21.22
C GLN A 50 6.73 19.93 -21.72
N THR A 51 7.50 18.90 -21.38
CA THR A 51 7.16 17.51 -21.71
C THR A 51 5.79 17.11 -21.12
N VAL A 52 5.52 17.45 -19.86
CA VAL A 52 4.22 17.18 -19.20
C VAL A 52 3.08 17.93 -19.90
N SER A 53 3.33 19.21 -20.28
CA SER A 53 2.36 20.01 -21.05
C SER A 53 1.99 19.35 -22.37
N GLU A 54 2.99 18.92 -23.14
CA GLU A 54 2.81 18.27 -24.46
C GLU A 54 2.08 16.92 -24.31
N GLN A 55 2.43 16.12 -23.30
CA GLN A 55 1.84 14.78 -23.09
C GLN A 55 0.40 14.81 -22.56
N HIS A 56 0.05 15.81 -21.76
CA HIS A 56 -1.21 15.83 -21.00
C HIS A 56 -2.12 17.01 -21.32
N GLY A 57 -1.70 17.94 -22.18
CA GLY A 57 -2.51 19.11 -22.57
C GLY A 57 -2.72 20.10 -21.43
N ILE A 58 -1.80 20.19 -20.47
CA ILE A 58 -1.86 21.15 -19.37
C ILE A 58 -0.97 22.34 -19.72
N ASP A 59 -1.45 23.57 -19.47
CA ASP A 59 -0.69 24.78 -19.72
C ASP A 59 0.65 24.77 -18.93
N VAL A 60 1.76 24.94 -19.63
CA VAL A 60 3.10 24.97 -19.04
C VAL A 60 3.25 26.13 -18.05
N ALA A 61 2.62 27.28 -18.31
CA ALA A 61 2.67 28.43 -17.41
C ALA A 61 1.94 28.12 -16.09
N TRP A 62 0.82 27.37 -16.15
CA TRP A 62 0.14 26.89 -14.95
C TRP A 62 1.01 25.92 -14.16
N ILE A 63 1.65 24.94 -14.82
CA ILE A 63 2.58 23.99 -14.18
C ILE A 63 3.66 24.74 -13.40
N LEU A 64 4.34 25.69 -14.05
CA LEU A 64 5.41 26.46 -13.42
C LEU A 64 4.90 27.35 -12.27
N THR A 65 3.70 27.93 -12.42
CA THR A 65 3.04 28.70 -11.35
C THR A 65 2.72 27.85 -10.13
N VAL A 66 2.33 26.59 -10.33
CA VAL A 66 2.09 25.63 -9.24
C VAL A 66 3.43 25.25 -8.58
N LEU A 67 4.45 24.94 -9.37
CA LEU A 67 5.78 24.58 -8.86
C LEU A 67 6.48 25.72 -8.12
N ALA A 68 6.20 26.98 -8.46
CA ALA A 68 6.67 28.15 -7.71
C ALA A 68 6.17 28.16 -6.24
N LYS A 69 5.06 27.48 -5.96
CA LYS A 69 4.49 27.35 -4.61
C LYS A 69 4.97 26.09 -3.87
N ALA A 70 5.77 25.24 -4.51
CA ALA A 70 6.34 24.08 -3.87
C ALA A 70 7.48 24.46 -2.92
N ARG A 71 7.67 23.65 -1.86
CA ARG A 71 8.68 23.87 -0.83
C ARG A 71 9.49 22.59 -0.65
N HIS A 72 10.79 22.74 -0.42
CA HIS A 72 11.67 21.60 -0.20
C HIS A 72 11.37 20.90 1.14
N VAL A 73 11.23 19.56 1.12
CA VAL A 73 10.92 18.74 2.29
C VAL A 73 12.09 17.82 2.65
N LYS A 74 13.03 18.32 3.45
CA LYS A 74 14.22 17.56 3.92
C LYS A 74 13.88 16.21 4.56
N THR A 75 12.75 16.13 5.26
CA THR A 75 12.32 14.90 5.96
C THR A 75 12.00 13.77 4.99
N SER A 76 11.33 14.06 3.86
CA SER A 76 10.97 13.05 2.85
C SER A 76 12.23 12.40 2.27
N LYS A 77 13.22 13.19 1.85
CA LYS A 77 14.51 12.69 1.37
C LYS A 77 15.18 11.77 2.40
N ARG A 78 15.30 12.23 3.66
CA ARG A 78 15.94 11.46 4.75
C ARG A 78 15.21 10.16 5.08
N ILE A 79 13.87 10.13 5.01
CA ILE A 79 13.10 8.89 5.28
C ILE A 79 13.29 7.89 4.15
N MET A 80 13.30 8.35 2.89
CA MET A 80 13.53 7.50 1.72
C MET A 80 14.93 6.88 1.68
N GLU A 81 15.91 7.55 2.27
CA GLU A 81 17.30 7.07 2.35
C GLU A 81 17.54 6.08 3.49
N ARG A 82 16.61 5.97 4.46
CA ARG A 82 16.77 5.04 5.59
C ARG A 82 16.57 3.61 5.14
N THR A 83 17.58 2.78 5.38
CA THR A 83 17.47 1.32 5.23
C THR A 83 16.46 0.73 6.21
N ALA A 84 15.77 -0.30 5.76
CA ALA A 84 14.77 -0.99 6.56
C ALA A 84 15.33 -1.46 7.92
N SER A 85 14.62 -1.14 8.99
CA SER A 85 14.89 -1.62 10.33
C SER A 85 14.71 -3.14 10.45
N GLU A 86 15.23 -3.71 11.52
CA GLU A 86 15.18 -5.15 11.83
C GLU A 86 13.79 -5.75 11.58
N LYS A 87 13.75 -6.81 10.78
CA LYS A 87 12.52 -7.48 10.39
C LYS A 87 12.10 -8.46 11.46
N ASN A 88 11.16 -8.05 12.30
CA ASN A 88 10.55 -8.87 13.33
C ASN A 88 9.04 -8.79 13.20
N TRP A 89 8.43 -9.86 12.67
CA TRP A 89 6.98 -9.96 12.49
C TRP A 89 6.22 -9.79 13.80
N THR A 90 6.65 -10.43 14.87
CA THR A 90 5.97 -10.35 16.18
C THR A 90 5.80 -8.91 16.64
N SER A 91 6.88 -8.12 16.59
CA SER A 91 6.84 -6.70 16.95
C SER A 91 6.06 -5.84 15.95
N TYR A 92 6.13 -6.18 14.67
CA TYR A 92 5.38 -5.47 13.63
C TYR A 92 3.88 -5.72 13.80
N ARG A 93 3.47 -6.97 13.94
CA ARG A 93 2.08 -7.37 14.17
C ARG A 93 1.48 -6.69 15.40
N ALA A 94 2.18 -6.70 16.52
CA ALA A 94 1.71 -6.08 17.77
C ALA A 94 1.44 -4.56 17.63
N ARG A 95 2.20 -3.85 16.78
CA ARG A 95 1.98 -2.42 16.48
C ARG A 95 0.89 -2.19 15.44
N THR A 96 0.63 -3.17 14.60
CA THR A 96 -0.27 -3.01 13.45
C THR A 96 -1.65 -3.55 13.74
N ILE A 97 -1.76 -4.70 14.40
CA ILE A 97 -3.04 -5.32 14.76
C ILE A 97 -3.36 -4.95 16.22
N THR A 98 -3.92 -3.77 16.39
CA THR A 98 -4.27 -3.23 17.71
C THR A 98 -5.78 -3.28 17.93
N GLU A 99 -6.21 -3.36 19.18
CA GLU A 99 -7.62 -3.32 19.55
C GLU A 99 -8.32 -2.06 18.98
N GLU A 100 -7.66 -0.88 19.06
CA GLU A 100 -8.19 0.35 18.47
C GLU A 100 -8.47 0.18 16.97
N ARG A 101 -7.54 -0.45 16.22
CA ARG A 101 -7.70 -0.62 14.78
C ARG A 101 -8.80 -1.62 14.46
N ILE A 102 -8.93 -2.71 15.22
CA ILE A 102 -10.01 -3.70 15.06
C ILE A 102 -11.36 -3.05 15.33
N ARG A 103 -11.52 -2.39 16.47
CA ARG A 103 -12.77 -1.69 16.86
C ARG A 103 -13.19 -0.63 15.83
N LYS A 104 -12.24 0.16 15.35
CA LYS A 104 -12.51 1.12 14.27
C LYS A 104 -12.87 0.43 12.96
N GLY A 105 -12.30 -0.73 12.67
CA GLY A 105 -12.60 -1.53 11.51
C GLY A 105 -14.04 -2.04 11.52
N VAL A 106 -14.49 -2.62 12.62
CA VAL A 106 -15.89 -3.04 12.79
C VAL A 106 -16.83 -1.85 12.60
N ARG A 107 -16.52 -0.70 13.23
CA ARG A 107 -17.34 0.51 13.07
C ARG A 107 -17.36 1.02 11.63
N PHE A 108 -16.21 1.03 10.96
CA PHE A 108 -16.11 1.44 9.55
C PHE A 108 -16.90 0.49 8.65
N MET A 109 -16.79 -0.81 8.86
CA MET A 109 -17.46 -1.85 8.09
C MET A 109 -18.99 -1.74 8.24
N ARG A 110 -19.50 -1.62 9.47
CA ARG A 110 -20.94 -1.46 9.73
C ARG A 110 -21.49 -0.14 9.15
N LYS A 111 -20.77 0.98 9.34
CA LYS A 111 -21.17 2.29 8.80
C LYS A 111 -21.26 2.33 7.28
N ASN A 112 -20.41 1.57 6.61
CA ASN A 112 -20.28 1.60 5.14
C ASN A 112 -20.73 0.27 4.50
N ALA A 113 -21.57 -0.52 5.20
CA ALA A 113 -21.97 -1.86 4.76
C ALA A 113 -22.56 -1.88 3.34
N GLN A 114 -23.37 -0.88 2.97
CA GLN A 114 -23.93 -0.75 1.63
C GLN A 114 -22.82 -0.71 0.56
N TRP A 115 -21.86 0.19 0.71
CA TRP A 115 -20.76 0.37 -0.24
C TRP A 115 -19.82 -0.84 -0.29
N LEU A 116 -19.55 -1.43 0.85
CA LEU A 116 -18.72 -2.63 0.93
C LEU A 116 -19.37 -3.83 0.25
N ASN A 117 -20.68 -4.06 0.47
CA ASN A 117 -21.42 -5.13 -0.19
C ASN A 117 -21.49 -4.92 -1.70
N GLU A 118 -21.72 -3.68 -2.15
CA GLU A 118 -21.71 -3.34 -3.58
C GLU A 118 -20.33 -3.56 -4.19
N ALA A 119 -19.26 -3.11 -3.52
CA ALA A 119 -17.89 -3.33 -3.98
C ALA A 119 -17.53 -4.81 -4.05
N GLN A 120 -17.90 -5.60 -3.04
CA GLN A 120 -17.71 -7.04 -3.04
C GLN A 120 -18.47 -7.72 -4.19
N SER A 121 -19.71 -7.35 -4.42
CA SER A 121 -20.52 -7.85 -5.53
C SER A 121 -19.89 -7.53 -6.89
N ARG A 122 -19.37 -6.29 -7.05
CA ARG A 122 -18.84 -5.80 -8.32
C ARG A 122 -17.45 -6.33 -8.66
N TRP A 123 -16.55 -6.45 -7.68
CA TRP A 123 -15.14 -6.79 -7.92
C TRP A 123 -14.71 -8.11 -7.26
N GLY A 124 -15.58 -8.73 -6.47
CA GLY A 124 -15.29 -10.00 -5.79
C GLY A 124 -14.28 -9.89 -4.63
N VAL A 125 -13.97 -8.67 -4.16
CA VAL A 125 -13.08 -8.45 -3.02
C VAL A 125 -13.91 -8.42 -1.74
N PRO A 126 -13.64 -9.27 -0.74
CA PRO A 126 -14.42 -9.32 0.50
C PRO A 126 -14.41 -7.99 1.26
N ALA A 127 -15.55 -7.64 1.86
CA ALA A 127 -15.75 -6.40 2.63
C ALA A 127 -14.69 -6.21 3.73
N GLU A 128 -14.34 -7.29 4.44
CA GLU A 128 -13.32 -7.30 5.48
C GLU A 128 -11.91 -7.03 4.94
N ILE A 129 -11.58 -7.46 3.73
CA ILE A 129 -10.28 -7.18 3.07
C ILE A 129 -10.18 -5.70 2.70
N ILE A 130 -11.21 -5.14 2.05
CA ILE A 130 -11.26 -3.71 1.69
C ILE A 130 -11.12 -2.86 2.96
N THR A 131 -11.87 -3.22 4.00
CA THR A 131 -11.83 -2.55 5.32
C THR A 131 -10.43 -2.65 5.94
N ALA A 132 -9.78 -3.82 5.89
CA ALA A 132 -8.46 -4.03 6.44
C ALA A 132 -7.39 -3.21 5.70
N VAL A 133 -7.42 -3.14 4.36
CA VAL A 133 -6.49 -2.29 3.57
C VAL A 133 -6.59 -0.84 4.04
N ILE A 134 -7.80 -0.26 4.08
CA ILE A 134 -8.02 1.13 4.55
C ILE A 134 -7.57 1.30 6.01
N GLY A 135 -7.79 0.28 6.83
CA GLY A 135 -7.35 0.24 8.23
C GLY A 135 -5.84 0.22 8.40
N ILE A 136 -5.12 -0.58 7.61
CA ILE A 136 -3.65 -0.64 7.62
C ILE A 136 -3.06 0.67 7.13
N GLU A 137 -3.58 1.22 6.02
CA GLU A 137 -3.05 2.42 5.40
C GLU A 137 -3.21 3.67 6.28
N THR A 138 -4.41 3.92 6.80
CA THR A 138 -4.69 5.22 7.43
C THR A 138 -5.41 5.17 8.76
N ILE A 139 -5.65 3.97 9.31
CA ILE A 139 -6.51 3.80 10.49
C ILE A 139 -7.87 4.49 10.24
N TYR A 140 -8.46 4.16 9.08
CA TYR A 140 -9.75 4.70 8.62
C TYR A 140 -9.78 6.24 8.53
N GLY A 141 -8.70 6.83 8.00
CA GLY A 141 -8.55 8.27 7.81
C GLY A 141 -7.89 9.04 8.97
N LYS A 142 -7.65 8.40 10.15
CA LYS A 142 -6.97 9.05 11.29
C LYS A 142 -5.54 9.49 10.97
N SER A 143 -4.88 8.80 10.03
CA SER A 143 -3.46 8.97 9.70
C SER A 143 -3.23 9.02 8.18
N ALA A 144 -3.99 9.82 7.45
CA ALA A 144 -3.90 9.92 5.99
C ALA A 144 -2.69 10.76 5.47
N GLY A 145 -1.80 11.15 6.36
CA GLY A 145 -0.64 12.00 6.05
C GLY A 145 -0.89 13.48 6.34
N ARG A 146 0.21 14.25 6.44
CA ARG A 146 0.20 15.68 6.79
C ARG A 146 1.16 16.52 5.95
N TYR A 147 1.80 15.90 4.97
CA TYR A 147 2.70 16.61 4.08
C TYR A 147 1.92 17.12 2.88
N ARG A 148 2.24 18.33 2.41
CA ARG A 148 1.70 18.78 1.13
C ARG A 148 2.27 17.90 0.02
N VAL A 149 1.38 17.25 -0.74
CA VAL A 149 1.77 16.30 -1.80
C VAL A 149 2.63 16.98 -2.85
N LEU A 150 2.30 18.23 -3.23
CA LEU A 150 3.10 19.04 -4.14
C LEU A 150 4.56 19.15 -3.67
N ASP A 151 4.77 19.49 -2.40
CA ASP A 151 6.11 19.70 -1.84
C ASP A 151 6.94 18.43 -1.84
N VAL A 152 6.29 17.33 -1.43
CA VAL A 152 6.93 16.00 -1.35
C VAL A 152 7.32 15.52 -2.74
N LEU A 153 6.37 15.53 -3.69
CA LEU A 153 6.62 15.03 -5.03
C LEU A 153 7.65 15.91 -5.77
N ALA A 154 7.58 17.24 -5.66
CA ALA A 154 8.58 18.12 -6.25
C ALA A 154 9.99 17.85 -5.68
N THR A 155 10.10 17.73 -4.34
CA THR A 155 11.38 17.40 -3.70
C THR A 155 11.96 16.07 -4.18
N LEU A 156 11.12 15.02 -4.24
CA LEU A 156 11.56 13.68 -4.65
C LEU A 156 11.82 13.57 -6.16
N SER A 157 11.18 14.42 -6.96
CA SER A 157 11.38 14.48 -8.42
C SER A 157 12.67 15.18 -8.83
N PHE A 158 13.04 16.26 -8.12
CA PHE A 158 14.09 17.15 -8.60
C PHE A 158 15.31 17.25 -7.67
N ASP A 159 15.19 16.81 -6.42
CA ASP A 159 16.25 16.95 -5.41
C ASP A 159 16.70 15.60 -4.84
N HIS A 160 16.18 14.48 -5.39
CA HIS A 160 16.53 13.13 -4.95
C HIS A 160 16.93 12.27 -6.15
N GLU A 161 18.18 11.79 -6.19
CA GLU A 161 18.71 11.03 -7.34
C GLU A 161 18.04 9.66 -7.52
N ARG A 162 17.74 8.98 -6.39
CA ARG A 162 17.11 7.66 -6.46
C ARG A 162 15.64 7.77 -6.83
N ARG A 163 15.22 7.13 -7.92
CA ARG A 163 13.83 7.08 -8.38
C ARG A 163 13.24 8.43 -8.80
N ALA A 164 14.08 9.40 -9.20
CA ALA A 164 13.62 10.70 -9.68
C ALA A 164 12.57 10.58 -10.79
N GLU A 165 12.82 9.76 -11.81
CA GLU A 165 11.89 9.52 -12.93
C GLU A 165 10.52 9.00 -12.46
N TYR A 166 10.50 8.08 -11.49
CA TYR A 166 9.24 7.60 -10.91
C TYR A 166 8.47 8.74 -10.24
N PHE A 167 9.14 9.57 -9.42
CA PHE A 167 8.47 10.68 -8.75
C PHE A 167 8.08 11.80 -9.70
N GLN A 168 8.83 12.02 -10.79
CA GLN A 168 8.44 12.93 -11.87
C GLN A 168 7.16 12.46 -12.55
N SER A 169 7.00 11.16 -12.80
CA SER A 169 5.76 10.59 -13.32
C SER A 169 4.58 10.76 -12.34
N GLU A 170 4.81 10.59 -11.04
CA GLU A 170 3.78 10.80 -10.03
C GLU A 170 3.43 12.27 -9.83
N LEU A 171 4.40 13.17 -9.94
CA LEU A 171 4.16 14.61 -9.94
C LEU A 171 3.34 15.05 -11.16
N ALA A 172 3.65 14.54 -12.35
CA ALA A 172 2.86 14.78 -13.54
C ALA A 172 1.40 14.29 -13.35
N ALA A 173 1.23 13.05 -12.88
CA ALA A 173 -0.09 12.50 -12.56
C ALA A 173 -0.84 13.33 -11.52
N PHE A 174 -0.16 13.86 -10.51
CA PHE A 174 -0.74 14.74 -9.50
C PHE A 174 -1.23 16.06 -10.11
N LEU A 175 -0.45 16.69 -10.98
CA LEU A 175 -0.86 17.92 -11.66
C LEU A 175 -2.04 17.68 -12.61
N VAL A 176 -2.03 16.55 -13.34
CA VAL A 176 -3.17 16.11 -14.17
C VAL A 176 -4.42 15.92 -13.33
N LEU A 177 -4.32 15.23 -12.19
CA LEU A 177 -5.44 15.03 -11.27
C LEU A 177 -6.01 16.37 -10.81
N CYS A 178 -5.15 17.26 -10.32
CA CYS A 178 -5.58 18.58 -9.83
C CYS A 178 -6.22 19.44 -10.93
N SER A 179 -5.67 19.42 -12.15
CA SER A 179 -6.22 20.16 -13.29
C SER A 179 -7.60 19.64 -13.68
N LYS A 180 -7.77 18.30 -13.78
CA LYS A 180 -9.05 17.69 -14.16
C LYS A 180 -10.16 17.86 -13.13
N THR A 181 -9.80 17.85 -11.84
CA THR A 181 -10.78 17.95 -10.74
C THR A 181 -10.91 19.34 -10.15
N ASN A 182 -10.20 20.32 -10.69
CA ASN A 182 -10.13 21.69 -10.17
C ASN A 182 -9.73 21.78 -8.67
N ILE A 183 -8.96 20.79 -8.20
CA ILE A 183 -8.45 20.77 -6.83
C ILE A 183 -7.20 21.65 -6.76
N ASN A 184 -7.13 22.52 -5.72
CA ASN A 184 -5.93 23.31 -5.48
C ASN A 184 -4.73 22.40 -5.12
N PRO A 185 -3.66 22.33 -5.94
CA PRO A 185 -2.51 21.46 -5.67
C PRO A 185 -1.81 21.74 -4.34
N THR A 186 -1.88 22.96 -3.84
CA THR A 186 -1.24 23.34 -2.57
C THR A 186 -2.03 22.91 -1.34
N ALA A 187 -3.28 22.48 -1.49
CA ALA A 187 -4.15 22.07 -0.40
C ALA A 187 -4.15 20.56 -0.15
N VAL A 188 -3.66 19.75 -1.10
CA VAL A 188 -3.70 18.30 -0.98
C VAL A 188 -2.62 17.83 0.00
N GLN A 189 -3.06 17.12 1.03
CA GLN A 189 -2.18 16.48 2.01
C GLN A 189 -2.10 14.98 1.76
N GLY A 190 -0.96 14.41 2.12
CA GLY A 190 -0.68 12.98 1.95
C GLY A 190 0.54 12.53 2.75
N SER A 191 1.09 11.39 2.35
CA SER A 191 2.25 10.80 3.00
C SER A 191 3.56 11.55 2.68
N PHE A 192 4.63 11.16 3.37
CA PHE A 192 6.00 11.62 3.09
C PHE A 192 6.54 11.17 1.72
N ALA A 193 5.83 10.30 1.01
CA ALA A 193 6.14 9.84 -0.34
C ALA A 193 5.11 10.29 -1.40
N GLY A 194 4.10 11.08 -1.00
CA GLY A 194 3.10 11.62 -1.92
C GLY A 194 1.86 10.77 -2.10
N ALA A 195 1.66 9.70 -1.33
CA ALA A 195 0.43 8.91 -1.35
C ALA A 195 -0.74 9.68 -0.72
N ILE A 196 -1.96 9.50 -1.26
CA ILE A 196 -3.14 10.34 -1.00
C ILE A 196 -4.31 9.49 -0.52
N GLY A 197 -5.10 10.06 0.41
CA GLY A 197 -6.42 9.58 0.80
C GLY A 197 -6.42 8.37 1.71
N LEU A 198 -7.62 7.81 1.93
CA LEU A 198 -7.83 6.68 2.83
C LEU A 198 -7.05 5.43 2.40
N PRO A 199 -7.00 5.07 1.09
CA PRO A 199 -6.26 3.90 0.60
C PRO A 199 -4.79 4.20 0.28
N GLN A 200 -4.29 5.42 0.52
CA GLN A 200 -2.91 5.84 0.26
C GLN A 200 -2.43 5.55 -1.16
N PHE A 201 -3.23 5.95 -2.14
CA PHE A 201 -2.87 5.80 -3.54
C PHE A 201 -1.84 6.83 -3.97
N MET A 202 -0.90 6.42 -4.80
CA MET A 202 -0.10 7.34 -5.59
C MET A 202 -0.99 8.03 -6.64
N PRO A 203 -0.68 9.28 -7.04
CA PRO A 203 -1.50 10.03 -7.99
C PRO A 203 -1.84 9.29 -9.29
N SER A 204 -0.89 8.54 -9.85
CA SER A 204 -1.12 7.72 -11.04
C SER A 204 -2.18 6.63 -10.80
N ASN A 205 -2.21 6.03 -9.61
CA ASN A 205 -3.24 5.05 -9.25
C ASN A 205 -4.61 5.69 -9.07
N ILE A 206 -4.68 6.93 -8.58
CA ILE A 206 -5.96 7.67 -8.51
C ILE A 206 -6.52 7.90 -9.92
N LEU A 207 -5.68 8.33 -10.86
CA LEU A 207 -6.11 8.55 -12.25
C LEU A 207 -6.58 7.27 -12.95
N ARG A 208 -6.01 6.12 -12.61
CA ARG A 208 -6.30 4.84 -13.27
C ARG A 208 -7.41 4.05 -12.60
N PHE A 209 -7.51 4.08 -11.29
CA PHE A 209 -8.35 3.20 -10.49
C PHE A 209 -9.31 3.95 -9.56
N GLY A 210 -9.15 5.27 -9.42
CA GLY A 210 -10.09 6.11 -8.70
C GLY A 210 -11.50 5.92 -9.27
N THR A 211 -12.46 5.67 -8.39
CA THR A 211 -13.84 5.37 -8.74
C THR A 211 -14.73 6.36 -8.01
N ASP A 212 -15.52 7.12 -8.75
CA ASP A 212 -16.68 7.85 -8.22
C ASP A 212 -17.76 6.82 -7.90
N PHE A 213 -17.75 6.35 -6.66
CA PHE A 213 -18.58 5.19 -6.29
C PHE A 213 -19.89 5.62 -5.64
N ASP A 214 -19.99 6.84 -5.13
CA ASP A 214 -21.24 7.44 -4.67
C ASP A 214 -21.98 8.22 -5.78
N GLY A 215 -21.39 8.32 -6.97
CA GLY A 215 -22.03 8.90 -8.16
C GLY A 215 -22.19 10.42 -8.12
N ASN A 216 -21.35 11.12 -7.33
CA ASN A 216 -21.42 12.57 -7.19
C ASN A 216 -20.63 13.34 -8.28
N GLY A 217 -19.97 12.66 -9.22
CA GLY A 217 -19.19 13.22 -10.32
C GLY A 217 -17.70 13.37 -10.03
N ILE A 218 -17.22 13.02 -8.83
CA ILE A 218 -15.82 13.19 -8.41
C ILE A 218 -15.33 11.95 -7.64
N ALA A 219 -14.30 11.28 -8.11
CA ALA A 219 -13.65 10.22 -7.34
C ALA A 219 -12.77 10.82 -6.21
N ASP A 220 -13.35 11.12 -5.06
CA ASP A 220 -12.63 11.72 -3.93
C ASP A 220 -12.28 10.69 -2.83
N ILE A 221 -11.21 9.95 -3.04
CA ILE A 221 -10.70 8.95 -2.08
C ILE A 221 -10.17 9.56 -0.77
N ARG A 222 -10.15 10.90 -0.63
CA ARG A 222 -9.66 11.60 0.57
C ARG A 222 -10.75 11.71 1.63
N PHE A 223 -11.98 12.02 1.20
CA PHE A 223 -13.08 12.39 2.08
C PHE A 223 -14.34 11.52 1.88
N SER A 224 -14.53 10.90 0.70
CA SER A 224 -15.59 9.93 0.47
C SER A 224 -15.14 8.52 0.86
N ALA A 225 -15.81 7.93 1.85
CA ALA A 225 -15.58 6.52 2.20
C ALA A 225 -16.05 5.57 1.08
N ALA A 226 -17.12 5.93 0.36
CA ALA A 226 -17.63 5.17 -0.77
C ALA A 226 -16.57 5.08 -1.88
N ASP A 227 -16.01 6.22 -2.29
CA ASP A 227 -14.99 6.25 -3.35
C ASP A 227 -13.70 5.52 -2.94
N ALA A 228 -13.29 5.67 -1.67
CA ALA A 228 -12.14 4.95 -1.15
C ALA A 228 -12.37 3.42 -1.17
N ILE A 229 -13.57 2.96 -0.82
CA ILE A 229 -13.98 1.55 -0.87
C ILE A 229 -13.97 1.04 -2.31
N GLY A 230 -14.70 1.73 -3.20
CA GLY A 230 -14.79 1.36 -4.61
C GLY A 230 -13.42 1.36 -5.30
N SER A 231 -12.61 2.41 -5.07
CA SER A 231 -11.26 2.50 -5.63
C SER A 231 -10.33 1.40 -5.12
N THR A 232 -10.40 1.06 -3.83
CA THR A 232 -9.60 -0.02 -3.24
C THR A 232 -9.96 -1.37 -3.86
N ALA A 233 -11.25 -1.68 -3.97
CA ALA A 233 -11.73 -2.92 -4.56
C ALA A 233 -11.38 -3.03 -6.05
N ASN A 234 -11.59 -1.95 -6.82
CA ASN A 234 -11.22 -1.86 -8.22
C ASN A 234 -9.71 -2.12 -8.42
N TYR A 235 -8.88 -1.48 -7.60
CA TYR A 235 -7.43 -1.65 -7.69
C TYR A 235 -6.99 -3.07 -7.34
N LEU A 236 -7.51 -3.68 -6.26
CA LEU A 236 -7.21 -5.07 -5.90
C LEU A 236 -7.64 -6.04 -7.01
N LYS A 237 -8.82 -5.82 -7.64
CA LYS A 237 -9.26 -6.61 -8.79
C LYS A 237 -8.27 -6.50 -9.95
N HIS A 238 -7.82 -5.29 -10.26
CA HIS A 238 -6.82 -5.06 -11.30
C HIS A 238 -5.47 -5.72 -10.97
N LEU A 239 -5.10 -5.78 -9.69
CA LEU A 239 -3.89 -6.46 -9.22
C LEU A 239 -4.00 -8.00 -9.25
N GLY A 240 -5.13 -8.56 -9.68
CA GLY A 240 -5.33 -9.99 -9.87
C GLY A 240 -6.11 -10.66 -8.75
N TRP A 241 -6.94 -9.93 -8.01
CA TRP A 241 -7.79 -10.54 -6.98
C TRP A 241 -8.74 -11.57 -7.61
N ASN A 242 -8.73 -12.77 -7.05
CA ASN A 242 -9.59 -13.91 -7.43
C ASN A 242 -10.57 -14.21 -6.29
N SER A 243 -11.88 -14.06 -6.55
CA SER A 243 -12.94 -14.28 -5.55
C SER A 243 -13.09 -15.74 -5.09
N GLU A 244 -12.52 -16.69 -5.83
CA GLU A 244 -12.63 -18.12 -5.53
C GLU A 244 -11.51 -18.65 -4.62
N LEU A 245 -10.49 -17.83 -4.39
CA LEU A 245 -9.35 -18.22 -3.55
C LEU A 245 -9.32 -17.42 -2.24
N PRO A 246 -8.90 -18.04 -1.13
CA PRO A 246 -8.53 -17.29 0.06
C PRO A 246 -7.25 -16.47 -0.21
N THR A 247 -6.79 -15.67 0.73
CA THR A 247 -5.50 -14.98 0.64
C THR A 247 -4.32 -15.92 0.83
N GLU A 248 -4.47 -16.88 1.76
CA GLU A 248 -3.38 -17.76 2.19
C GLU A 248 -3.90 -18.97 2.94
N TRP A 249 -3.03 -19.95 3.13
CA TRP A 249 -3.19 -21.09 4.06
C TRP A 249 -2.01 -21.15 5.01
N PRO A 250 -2.22 -21.29 6.33
CA PRO A 250 -1.13 -21.49 7.27
C PRO A 250 -0.47 -22.86 7.05
N CYS A 251 0.86 -22.90 7.18
CA CYS A 251 1.59 -24.14 6.94
C CYS A 251 2.81 -24.27 7.87
N ARG A 252 3.40 -25.46 7.89
CA ARG A 252 4.73 -25.72 8.43
C ARG A 252 5.73 -25.86 7.29
N CYS A 253 6.89 -25.25 7.46
CA CYS A 253 8.01 -25.41 6.55
C CYS A 253 9.31 -25.31 7.34
N THR A 254 10.31 -26.09 6.97
CA THR A 254 11.65 -25.93 7.51
C THR A 254 12.46 -24.95 6.68
N GLN A 255 13.45 -24.28 7.30
CA GLN A 255 14.37 -23.43 6.53
C GLN A 255 15.19 -24.18 5.48
N TYR A 256 15.36 -25.49 5.65
CA TYR A 256 16.02 -26.36 4.70
C TYR A 256 15.20 -26.46 3.40
N HIS A 257 13.94 -26.79 3.51
CA HIS A 257 13.01 -26.87 2.35
C HIS A 257 12.81 -25.49 1.69
N ALA A 258 12.74 -24.42 2.48
CA ALA A 258 12.53 -23.07 1.96
C ALA A 258 13.68 -22.54 1.08
N LYS A 259 14.90 -23.06 1.21
CA LYS A 259 16.04 -22.63 0.37
C LYS A 259 15.89 -23.03 -1.09
N ASP A 260 15.28 -24.17 -1.33
CA ASP A 260 15.11 -24.73 -2.66
C ASP A 260 13.81 -24.25 -3.34
N LEU A 261 12.93 -23.59 -2.58
CA LEU A 261 11.58 -23.19 -3.02
C LEU A 261 11.46 -21.73 -3.50
N ASP A 262 12.58 -21.04 -3.72
CA ASP A 262 12.61 -19.62 -4.15
C ASP A 262 11.66 -18.73 -3.32
N ALA A 263 11.62 -18.96 -1.99
CA ALA A 263 10.82 -18.15 -1.08
C ALA A 263 11.31 -16.70 -1.08
N GLY A 264 10.42 -15.75 -1.27
CA GLY A 264 10.76 -14.32 -1.29
C GLY A 264 10.25 -13.56 -2.52
N GLY A 265 9.53 -14.22 -3.43
CA GLY A 265 8.87 -13.60 -4.57
C GLY A 265 7.65 -12.76 -4.20
N ILE A 266 7.14 -11.97 -5.14
CA ILE A 266 5.87 -11.22 -5.00
C ILE A 266 4.76 -11.79 -5.88
N VAL A 267 5.06 -12.84 -6.60
CA VAL A 267 4.17 -13.50 -7.56
C VAL A 267 4.01 -14.95 -7.16
N ALA A 268 2.79 -15.44 -7.20
CA ALA A 268 2.51 -16.87 -7.13
C ALA A 268 3.10 -17.53 -8.38
N ASN A 269 4.28 -18.12 -8.25
CA ASN A 269 5.11 -18.62 -9.36
C ASN A 269 5.38 -20.12 -9.32
N THR A 270 4.79 -20.82 -8.35
CA THR A 270 4.85 -22.27 -8.24
C THR A 270 3.44 -22.84 -8.04
N THR A 271 3.28 -24.16 -8.14
CA THR A 271 2.00 -24.81 -7.91
C THR A 271 1.85 -25.29 -6.46
N LEU A 272 0.64 -25.43 -5.99
CA LEU A 272 0.34 -26.02 -4.68
C LEU A 272 1.00 -27.40 -4.56
N GLN A 273 0.88 -28.25 -5.60
CA GLN A 273 1.50 -29.57 -5.62
C GLN A 273 3.01 -29.51 -5.41
N ASN A 274 3.72 -28.59 -6.10
CA ASN A 274 5.15 -28.46 -5.97
C ASN A 274 5.58 -28.09 -4.52
N LEU A 275 4.79 -27.26 -3.82
CA LEU A 275 5.09 -26.95 -2.42
C LEU A 275 4.88 -28.16 -1.50
N LEU A 276 3.79 -28.93 -1.74
CA LEU A 276 3.50 -30.15 -0.97
C LEU A 276 4.58 -31.23 -1.20
N ASP A 277 4.99 -31.47 -2.44
CA ASP A 277 6.04 -32.42 -2.81
C ASP A 277 7.41 -32.01 -2.23
N ALA A 278 7.63 -30.72 -2.04
CA ALA A 278 8.83 -30.20 -1.40
C ALA A 278 8.78 -30.22 0.15
N GLY A 279 7.76 -30.82 0.74
CA GLY A 279 7.63 -31.00 2.19
C GLY A 279 7.04 -29.79 2.94
N VAL A 280 6.30 -28.92 2.26
CA VAL A 280 5.48 -27.90 2.93
C VAL A 280 4.18 -28.56 3.40
N GLU A 281 3.89 -28.49 4.69
CA GLU A 281 2.74 -29.14 5.32
C GLU A 281 1.68 -28.08 5.69
N PRO A 282 0.51 -28.06 5.01
CA PRO A 282 -0.61 -27.24 5.45
C PRO A 282 -1.07 -27.61 6.86
N LEU A 283 -1.47 -26.63 7.68
CA LEU A 283 -2.02 -26.89 9.02
C LEU A 283 -3.48 -27.36 8.98
N GLU A 284 -4.16 -27.12 7.87
CA GLU A 284 -5.55 -27.54 7.61
C GLU A 284 -5.67 -28.08 6.19
N PRO A 285 -6.66 -28.95 5.90
CA PRO A 285 -6.89 -29.43 4.54
C PRO A 285 -7.14 -28.28 3.55
N ILE A 286 -6.43 -28.29 2.42
CA ILE A 286 -6.62 -27.30 1.37
C ILE A 286 -7.59 -27.86 0.31
N HIS A 287 -8.68 -27.14 0.09
CA HIS A 287 -9.68 -27.46 -0.95
C HIS A 287 -9.42 -26.58 -2.20
N ALA A 288 -8.31 -26.82 -2.87
CA ALA A 288 -7.94 -26.14 -4.11
C ALA A 288 -7.29 -27.12 -5.09
N SER A 289 -7.24 -26.76 -6.37
CA SER A 289 -6.56 -27.58 -7.38
C SER A 289 -5.08 -27.73 -7.06
N PRO A 290 -4.47 -28.91 -7.24
CA PRO A 290 -3.03 -29.09 -7.14
C PRO A 290 -2.22 -28.15 -8.05
N SER A 291 -2.82 -27.69 -9.16
CA SER A 291 -2.23 -26.74 -10.13
C SER A 291 -2.41 -25.27 -9.73
N THR A 292 -3.09 -24.98 -8.60
CA THR A 292 -3.28 -23.59 -8.11
C THR A 292 -1.92 -22.91 -7.93
N GLN A 293 -1.78 -21.72 -8.51
CA GLN A 293 -0.56 -20.93 -8.39
C GLN A 293 -0.43 -20.33 -6.98
N VAL A 294 0.71 -20.54 -6.37
CA VAL A 294 0.99 -20.16 -4.98
C VAL A 294 2.42 -19.63 -4.83
N LEU A 295 2.70 -19.06 -3.66
CA LEU A 295 4.05 -18.68 -3.24
C LEU A 295 4.25 -19.08 -1.77
N LEU A 296 5.50 -19.39 -1.40
CA LEU A 296 5.85 -19.63 0.00
C LEU A 296 6.18 -18.29 0.68
N VAL A 297 5.49 -18.00 1.77
CA VAL A 297 5.64 -16.77 2.57
C VAL A 297 6.33 -17.08 3.87
N ASP A 298 7.43 -16.36 4.18
CA ASP A 298 8.14 -16.41 5.44
C ASP A 298 8.00 -15.13 6.25
N LEU A 299 7.64 -15.26 7.52
CA LEU A 299 7.49 -14.14 8.46
C LEU A 299 8.44 -14.36 9.66
N PRO A 300 9.70 -13.89 9.55
CA PRO A 300 10.65 -14.02 10.64
C PRO A 300 10.22 -13.18 11.85
N GLY A 301 10.24 -13.80 13.01
CA GLY A 301 9.80 -13.20 14.27
C GLY A 301 10.56 -13.76 15.48
N LYS A 302 9.95 -13.58 16.63
CA LYS A 302 10.43 -14.13 17.91
C LYS A 302 9.27 -14.75 18.67
N THR A 303 9.54 -15.84 19.38
CA THR A 303 8.60 -16.40 20.37
C THR A 303 8.46 -15.48 21.58
N THR A 304 7.53 -15.77 22.46
CA THR A 304 7.37 -15.10 23.78
C THR A 304 8.64 -15.19 24.63
N GLU A 305 9.42 -16.25 24.46
CA GLU A 305 10.70 -16.46 25.13
C GLU A 305 11.88 -15.74 24.44
N GLY A 306 11.62 -14.96 23.37
CA GLY A 306 12.64 -14.24 22.63
C GLY A 306 13.45 -15.06 21.62
N LYS A 307 13.17 -16.37 21.46
CA LYS A 307 13.84 -17.23 20.48
C LYS A 307 13.40 -16.87 19.06
N ARG A 308 14.29 -17.00 18.07
CA ARG A 308 13.95 -16.80 16.65
C ARG A 308 12.90 -17.82 16.22
N SER A 309 11.88 -17.35 15.53
CA SER A 309 10.79 -18.15 14.98
C SER A 309 10.41 -17.62 13.61
N THR A 310 9.90 -18.46 12.74
CA THR A 310 9.36 -18.06 11.44
C THR A 310 7.97 -18.67 11.31
N LEU A 311 6.98 -17.84 11.05
CA LEU A 311 5.65 -18.30 10.61
C LEU A 311 5.69 -18.48 9.11
N TRP A 312 5.01 -19.52 8.64
CA TRP A 312 4.97 -19.88 7.22
C TRP A 312 3.53 -19.93 6.73
N PHE A 313 3.35 -19.46 5.50
CA PHE A 313 2.05 -19.50 4.81
C PHE A 313 2.26 -19.89 3.34
N ILE A 314 1.27 -20.55 2.79
CA ILE A 314 1.10 -20.75 1.36
C ILE A 314 0.21 -19.60 0.89
N GLY A 315 0.80 -18.57 0.29
CA GLY A 315 0.08 -17.44 -0.28
C GLY A 315 -0.51 -17.78 -1.65
N THR A 316 -1.70 -17.33 -1.94
CA THR A 316 -2.36 -17.47 -3.24
C THR A 316 -2.09 -16.28 -4.16
N GLU A 317 -2.76 -16.22 -5.32
CA GLU A 317 -2.79 -15.02 -6.16
C GLU A 317 -3.33 -13.79 -5.43
N ASN A 318 -4.22 -13.98 -4.44
CA ASN A 318 -4.75 -12.89 -3.61
C ASN A 318 -3.68 -12.30 -2.69
N PHE A 319 -2.82 -13.13 -2.11
CA PHE A 319 -1.65 -12.65 -1.38
C PHE A 319 -0.69 -11.88 -2.30
N SER A 320 -0.50 -12.37 -3.53
CA SER A 320 0.27 -11.67 -4.56
C SER A 320 -0.37 -10.33 -4.96
N ALA A 321 -1.70 -10.22 -4.99
CA ALA A 321 -2.39 -8.96 -5.24
C ALA A 321 -2.10 -7.94 -4.11
N LEU A 322 -2.11 -8.37 -2.85
CA LEU A 322 -1.70 -7.54 -1.71
C LEU A 322 -0.22 -7.14 -1.78
N LEU A 323 0.67 -8.02 -2.26
CA LEU A 323 2.07 -7.70 -2.48
C LEU A 323 2.30 -6.73 -3.64
N ARG A 324 1.45 -6.73 -4.66
CA ARG A 324 1.50 -5.72 -5.74
C ARG A 324 0.97 -4.37 -5.27
N TYR A 325 0.06 -4.35 -4.30
CA TYR A 325 -0.37 -3.12 -3.64
C TYR A 325 0.77 -2.53 -2.80
N ASN A 326 1.42 -3.34 -1.99
CA ASN A 326 2.60 -2.96 -1.21
C ASN A 326 3.56 -4.15 -1.07
N ARG A 327 4.78 -4.02 -1.60
CA ARG A 327 5.79 -5.08 -1.71
C ARG A 327 6.40 -5.46 -0.35
N SER A 328 5.57 -5.89 0.59
CA SER A 328 5.99 -6.32 1.93
C SER A 328 5.13 -7.48 2.42
N TYR A 329 5.76 -8.61 2.75
CA TYR A 329 5.07 -9.73 3.39
C TYR A 329 4.40 -9.31 4.70
N PHE A 330 5.06 -8.46 5.47
CA PHE A 330 4.49 -7.95 6.72
C PHE A 330 3.24 -7.10 6.49
N TYR A 331 3.23 -6.32 5.41
CA TYR A 331 2.04 -5.57 5.01
C TYR A 331 0.90 -6.52 4.61
N ALA A 332 1.16 -7.41 3.65
CA ALA A 332 0.15 -8.33 3.13
C ALA A 332 -0.45 -9.18 4.27
N GLN A 333 0.41 -9.76 5.13
CA GLN A 333 -0.05 -10.51 6.29
C GLN A 333 -0.83 -9.66 7.29
N SER A 334 -0.47 -8.39 7.47
CA SER A 334 -1.25 -7.50 8.34
C SER A 334 -2.66 -7.24 7.81
N VAL A 335 -2.83 -7.17 6.49
CA VAL A 335 -4.18 -7.07 5.89
C VAL A 335 -4.97 -8.35 6.19
N CYS A 336 -4.36 -9.53 6.00
CA CYS A 336 -4.99 -10.83 6.31
C CYS A 336 -5.37 -10.95 7.79
N ASP A 337 -4.45 -10.67 8.70
CA ASP A 337 -4.68 -10.73 10.15
C ASP A 337 -5.75 -9.73 10.60
N LEU A 338 -5.72 -8.50 10.08
CA LEU A 338 -6.69 -7.47 10.44
C LEU A 338 -8.09 -7.80 9.91
N SER A 339 -8.19 -8.30 8.67
CA SER A 339 -9.47 -8.70 8.08
C SER A 339 -10.13 -9.80 8.88
N SER A 340 -9.37 -10.82 9.27
CA SER A 340 -9.84 -11.92 10.13
C SER A 340 -10.26 -11.44 11.52
N ALA A 341 -9.48 -10.55 12.13
CA ALA A 341 -9.81 -9.99 13.44
C ALA A 341 -11.07 -9.12 13.41
N ILE A 342 -11.27 -8.30 12.37
CA ILE A 342 -12.48 -7.50 12.18
C ILE A 342 -13.69 -8.41 12.00
N LYS A 343 -13.59 -9.42 11.14
CA LYS A 343 -14.67 -10.38 10.89
C LYS A 343 -15.07 -11.12 12.16
N THR A 344 -14.11 -11.62 12.92
CA THR A 344 -14.36 -12.30 14.20
C THR A 344 -15.02 -11.38 15.21
N ALA A 345 -14.53 -10.14 15.34
CA ALA A 345 -15.09 -9.16 16.28
C ALA A 345 -16.49 -8.68 15.86
N ASP A 346 -16.78 -8.57 14.58
CA ASP A 346 -18.10 -8.21 14.06
C ASP A 346 -19.14 -9.31 14.32
N LEU A 347 -18.75 -10.59 14.20
CA LEU A 347 -19.61 -11.75 14.48
C LEU A 347 -19.84 -11.97 15.97
N ALA A 348 -18.89 -11.58 16.83
CA ALA A 348 -19.01 -11.76 18.28
C ALA A 348 -20.03 -10.80 18.90
N ASP A 349 -20.52 -9.81 18.19
CA ASP A 349 -21.49 -8.79 18.62
C ASP A 349 -21.13 -8.17 20.00
N ASP A 350 -19.84 -7.87 20.21
CA ASP A 350 -19.29 -7.43 21.49
C ASP A 350 -19.73 -5.98 21.81
N PRO A 351 -20.61 -5.77 22.82
CA PRO A 351 -21.11 -4.44 23.18
C PRO A 351 -20.00 -3.47 23.61
N MET A 352 -18.87 -3.98 24.13
CA MET A 352 -17.73 -3.18 24.59
C MET A 352 -16.95 -2.54 23.43
N LEU A 353 -17.18 -2.96 22.19
CA LEU A 353 -16.54 -2.35 21.01
C LEU A 353 -17.14 -0.97 20.63
N PHE A 354 -18.20 -0.52 21.28
CA PHE A 354 -18.96 0.68 20.90
C PHE A 354 -18.84 1.87 21.86
N PHE A 355 -18.15 1.72 23.00
CA PHE A 355 -17.93 2.78 23.98
C PHE A 355 -16.55 3.40 23.94
#